data_11193f74f8bbdae91354d010139b4842
#
_entry.id   11193f74f8bbdae91354d010139b4842
#
_cell.length_a   1.000
_cell.length_b   1.000
_cell.length_c   1.000
_cell.angle_alpha   90.00
_cell.angle_beta   90.00
_cell.angle_gamma   90.00
#
_symmetry.space_group_name_H-M   'P 1'
#
loop_
_entity.id
_entity.type
_entity.pdbx_description
1 polymer ?
#
loop_
_entity_poly.entity_id
_entity_poly.type
_entity_poly.pdbx_seq_one_letter_code
_entity_poly.pdbx_strand_id
1 'polypeptide(L)'
;MEEPKEITLSEIKKVSGVGPPASLVSLAQWASDRWLGTRAHFLRTATHTRIVPALPKTSASDKHKVVTQTLAEESFRRNGAVVRVAPSIDDFSFAVAAASRGRALILAPTLARAQHLYVAMKRAGFDVALHPRDWPQSAAGSITIGTRSAAWAPIPKLDAVLVLDEHEESYQQESAPTWNARDVALERARRDKAPWVITSPSPSLEALTCGAPLLTEDRRRERDGWAIFDLIDLRDRPPSAGSWCSEELARVLRKESRVVCVLNRKGRARLAYCEQCGTLARSETSGKALGLEGDELVSALDGERRPAVCDACSSRRFRRAKLGVSGVAEELELLTRRPVTEITADDEIDSVDTDLTVGTEAVLHRISAADAVAFLDFDQELLAPRYRAAEEAMALLVRASR
;
A
#
# COMPACT_ATOMS: atom_id res chain seq x y z
N MET A 1 0.32 -30.73 -31.20
CA MET A 1 1.28 -30.72 -30.06
C MET A 1 2.63 -31.07 -30.68
N GLU A 2 3.50 -30.08 -30.80
CA GLU A 2 4.88 -30.33 -31.23
C GLU A 2 5.62 -31.03 -30.09
N GLU A 3 6.35 -32.10 -30.41
CA GLU A 3 7.24 -32.78 -29.46
C GLU A 3 8.31 -31.79 -28.99
N PRO A 4 8.63 -31.75 -27.67
CA PRO A 4 9.69 -30.90 -27.18
C PRO A 4 11.01 -31.31 -27.84
N LYS A 5 11.69 -30.35 -28.49
CA LYS A 5 13.04 -30.54 -29.02
C LYS A 5 13.97 -31.00 -27.91
N GLU A 6 14.68 -32.12 -28.12
CA GLU A 6 15.77 -32.56 -27.24
C GLU A 6 16.81 -31.43 -27.11
N ILE A 7 16.87 -30.83 -25.93
CA ILE A 7 17.89 -29.80 -25.63
C ILE A 7 19.09 -30.51 -25.07
N THR A 8 20.18 -30.59 -25.82
CA THR A 8 21.45 -31.09 -25.33
C THR A 8 22.02 -30.06 -24.32
N LEU A 9 22.06 -30.43 -23.06
CA LEU A 9 22.62 -29.59 -22.00
C LEU A 9 24.15 -29.61 -22.09
N SER A 10 24.78 -28.42 -22.09
CA SER A 10 26.23 -28.29 -21.99
C SER A 10 26.69 -28.45 -20.56
N GLU A 11 27.87 -29.05 -20.37
CA GLU A 11 28.50 -29.15 -19.04
C GLU A 11 28.82 -27.75 -18.48
N ILE A 12 28.71 -27.61 -17.14
CA ILE A 12 29.11 -26.40 -16.43
C ILE A 12 30.63 -26.24 -16.48
N LYS A 13 31.11 -25.29 -17.26
CA LYS A 13 32.56 -25.05 -17.43
C LYS A 13 33.20 -24.33 -16.23
N LYS A 14 32.46 -23.48 -15.51
CA LYS A 14 33.00 -22.67 -14.41
C LYS A 14 31.89 -22.17 -13.48
N VAL A 15 32.15 -22.20 -12.18
CA VAL A 15 31.36 -21.50 -11.16
C VAL A 15 32.13 -20.23 -10.77
N SER A 16 31.53 -19.06 -11.00
CA SER A 16 32.20 -17.76 -10.83
C SER A 16 31.71 -16.94 -9.64
N GLY A 17 30.74 -17.42 -8.89
CA GLY A 17 30.20 -16.69 -7.75
C GLY A 17 29.13 -17.44 -7.00
N VAL A 18 28.58 -16.75 -5.99
CA VAL A 18 27.49 -17.25 -5.14
C VAL A 18 26.14 -16.83 -5.73
N GLY A 19 25.23 -17.79 -5.85
CA GLY A 19 23.85 -17.56 -6.27
C GLY A 19 22.84 -17.71 -5.10
N PRO A 20 21.54 -17.65 -5.40
CA PRO A 20 20.49 -17.92 -4.41
C PRO A 20 20.65 -19.29 -3.78
N PRO A 21 20.35 -19.46 -2.48
CA PRO A 21 20.41 -20.75 -1.81
C PRO A 21 19.36 -21.73 -2.35
N ALA A 22 19.59 -23.04 -2.18
CA ALA A 22 18.70 -24.09 -2.65
C ALA A 22 17.25 -23.95 -2.14
N SER A 23 17.07 -23.37 -0.95
CA SER A 23 15.76 -23.05 -0.40
C SER A 23 14.96 -22.08 -1.29
N LEU A 24 15.60 -21.07 -1.88
CA LEU A 24 14.97 -20.16 -2.82
C LEU A 24 14.71 -20.80 -4.18
N VAL A 25 15.55 -21.76 -4.61
CA VAL A 25 15.31 -22.52 -5.84
C VAL A 25 14.02 -23.34 -5.71
N SER A 26 13.83 -24.03 -4.57
CA SER A 26 12.60 -24.77 -4.29
C SER A 26 11.38 -23.86 -4.07
N LEU A 27 11.58 -22.66 -3.49
CA LEU A 27 10.55 -21.64 -3.34
C LEU A 27 10.09 -21.11 -4.71
N ALA A 28 11.02 -20.90 -5.64
CA ALA A 28 10.71 -20.47 -6.99
C ALA A 28 9.86 -21.48 -7.76
N GLN A 29 10.05 -22.79 -7.50
CA GLN A 29 9.17 -23.82 -8.05
C GLN A 29 7.75 -23.68 -7.47
N TRP A 30 7.61 -23.57 -6.15
CA TRP A 30 6.31 -23.36 -5.51
C TRP A 30 5.60 -22.10 -6.04
N ALA A 31 6.34 -21.00 -6.23
CA ALA A 31 5.79 -19.76 -6.77
C ALA A 31 5.37 -19.91 -8.25
N SER A 32 6.15 -20.67 -9.03
CA SER A 32 5.80 -21.02 -10.41
C SER A 32 4.47 -21.76 -10.50
N ASP A 33 4.25 -22.74 -9.62
CA ASP A 33 3.02 -23.52 -9.58
C ASP A 33 1.82 -22.67 -9.10
N ARG A 34 2.05 -21.78 -8.13
CA ARG A 34 1.00 -20.94 -7.53
C ARG A 34 0.53 -19.80 -8.44
N TRP A 35 1.45 -19.12 -9.13
CA TRP A 35 1.16 -17.93 -9.93
C TRP A 35 1.37 -18.12 -11.43
N LEU A 36 1.52 -19.35 -11.87
CA LEU A 36 1.64 -19.72 -13.29
C LEU A 36 2.75 -18.97 -14.04
N GLY A 37 3.82 -18.58 -13.30
CA GLY A 37 5.00 -17.95 -13.85
C GLY A 37 6.14 -18.94 -14.10
N THR A 38 7.17 -18.55 -14.85
CA THR A 38 8.36 -19.39 -15.00
C THR A 38 9.23 -19.34 -13.75
N ARG A 39 9.81 -20.47 -13.35
CA ARG A 39 10.76 -20.53 -12.25
C ARG A 39 11.93 -19.55 -12.42
N ALA A 40 12.38 -19.34 -13.66
CA ALA A 40 13.45 -18.40 -14.01
C ALA A 40 13.07 -16.94 -13.67
N HIS A 41 11.79 -16.57 -13.81
CA HIS A 41 11.31 -15.23 -13.44
C HIS A 41 11.53 -14.97 -11.94
N PHE A 42 11.11 -15.87 -11.08
CA PHE A 42 11.27 -15.74 -9.63
C PHE A 42 12.74 -15.80 -9.20
N LEU A 43 13.53 -16.67 -9.79
CA LEU A 43 14.97 -16.74 -9.51
C LEU A 43 15.72 -15.47 -9.94
N ARG A 44 15.27 -14.79 -11.00
CA ARG A 44 15.84 -13.49 -11.39
C ARG A 44 15.67 -12.45 -10.28
N THR A 45 14.51 -12.40 -9.62
CA THR A 45 14.27 -11.50 -8.49
C THR A 45 15.15 -11.86 -7.28
N ALA A 46 15.47 -13.14 -7.08
CA ALA A 46 16.33 -13.61 -6.00
C ALA A 46 17.85 -13.44 -6.27
N THR A 47 18.23 -13.19 -7.53
CA THR A 47 19.64 -13.19 -7.96
C THR A 47 20.18 -11.77 -8.03
N HIS A 48 21.39 -11.57 -7.53
CA HIS A 48 22.09 -10.29 -7.66
C HIS A 48 22.44 -9.99 -9.13
N THR A 49 22.37 -8.74 -9.54
CA THR A 49 22.64 -8.30 -10.92
C THR A 49 24.11 -8.41 -11.31
N ARG A 50 25.01 -8.45 -10.33
CA ARG A 50 26.46 -8.60 -10.52
C ARG A 50 26.94 -9.90 -9.91
N ILE A 51 28.08 -10.41 -10.40
CA ILE A 51 28.74 -11.60 -9.82
C ILE A 51 29.19 -11.26 -8.39
N VAL A 52 28.79 -12.10 -7.43
CA VAL A 52 29.21 -12.04 -6.02
C VAL A 52 30.24 -13.15 -5.80
N PRO A 53 31.55 -12.86 -5.83
CA PRO A 53 32.57 -13.91 -5.79
C PRO A 53 32.67 -14.61 -4.44
N ALA A 54 32.39 -13.90 -3.34
CA ALA A 54 32.39 -14.43 -1.98
C ALA A 54 31.43 -13.67 -1.08
N LEU A 55 30.93 -14.33 -0.04
CA LEU A 55 30.09 -13.68 0.97
C LEU A 55 30.95 -13.01 2.04
N PRO A 56 30.53 -11.86 2.58
CA PRO A 56 31.18 -11.23 3.72
C PRO A 56 31.07 -12.15 4.96
N LYS A 57 32.01 -11.99 5.90
CA LYS A 57 31.86 -12.58 7.23
C LYS A 57 30.75 -11.82 7.96
N THR A 58 29.73 -12.54 8.40
CA THR A 58 28.74 -11.97 9.34
C THR A 58 29.41 -11.83 10.70
N SER A 59 29.29 -10.65 11.31
CA SER A 59 29.47 -10.55 12.75
C SER A 59 28.31 -11.31 13.38
N ALA A 60 28.61 -12.27 14.27
CA ALA A 60 27.58 -12.87 15.09
C ALA A 60 26.89 -11.70 15.81
N SER A 61 25.63 -11.44 15.47
CA SER A 61 24.85 -10.45 16.22
C SER A 61 24.80 -10.94 17.65
N ASP A 62 25.47 -10.25 18.56
CA ASP A 62 25.23 -10.46 19.98
C ASP A 62 23.73 -10.29 20.18
N LYS A 63 23.07 -11.35 20.65
CA LYS A 63 21.63 -11.34 20.85
C LYS A 63 21.29 -10.21 21.80
N HIS A 64 20.95 -9.05 21.25
CA HIS A 64 20.45 -7.95 22.04
C HIS A 64 19.12 -8.41 22.67
N LYS A 65 19.19 -8.88 23.91
CA LYS A 65 18.00 -9.17 24.72
C LYS A 65 17.39 -7.83 25.14
N VAL A 66 16.66 -7.21 24.25
CA VAL A 66 15.71 -6.17 24.64
C VAL A 66 14.49 -6.91 25.18
N VAL A 67 14.47 -7.14 26.48
CA VAL A 67 13.30 -7.71 27.17
C VAL A 67 12.33 -6.58 27.43
N THR A 68 11.38 -6.38 26.56
CA THR A 68 10.20 -5.58 26.85
C THR A 68 8.97 -6.46 26.68
N GLN A 69 8.10 -6.51 27.69
CA GLN A 69 6.77 -7.12 27.59
C GLN A 69 5.87 -6.20 26.74
N THR A 70 6.17 -6.14 25.45
CA THR A 70 5.41 -5.35 24.49
C THR A 70 4.55 -6.27 23.65
N LEU A 71 3.52 -5.71 22.99
CA LEU A 71 2.71 -6.42 22.00
C LEU A 71 3.58 -7.07 20.93
N ALA A 72 4.67 -6.41 20.53
CA ALA A 72 5.64 -6.93 19.56
C ALA A 72 6.30 -8.23 20.04
N GLU A 73 6.78 -8.29 21.29
CA GLU A 73 7.37 -9.51 21.87
C GLU A 73 6.34 -10.62 22.04
N GLU A 74 5.14 -10.28 22.48
CA GLU A 74 4.05 -11.24 22.62
C GLU A 74 3.67 -11.88 21.28
N SER A 75 3.57 -11.08 20.21
CA SER A 75 3.20 -11.57 18.88
C SER A 75 4.20 -12.59 18.34
N PHE A 76 5.49 -12.39 18.57
CA PHE A 76 6.52 -13.35 18.14
C PHE A 76 6.68 -14.57 19.04
N ARG A 77 6.05 -14.63 20.21
CA ARG A 77 5.99 -15.89 21.02
C ARG A 77 5.05 -16.91 20.40
N ARG A 78 4.20 -16.48 19.50
CA ARG A 78 3.31 -17.34 18.73
C ARG A 78 4.00 -17.80 17.45
N ASN A 79 3.55 -18.89 16.89
CA ASN A 79 4.11 -19.42 15.65
C ASN A 79 3.71 -18.58 14.41
N GLY A 80 2.70 -17.71 14.57
CA GLY A 80 2.22 -16.74 13.60
C GLY A 80 1.19 -15.83 14.25
N ALA A 81 1.19 -14.53 13.93
CA ALA A 81 0.24 -13.57 14.45
C ALA A 81 -0.07 -12.47 13.42
N VAL A 82 -1.33 -12.07 13.37
CA VAL A 82 -1.79 -10.82 12.77
C VAL A 82 -1.91 -9.79 13.88
N VAL A 83 -1.33 -8.63 13.70
CA VAL A 83 -1.35 -7.59 14.73
C VAL A 83 -2.02 -6.34 14.17
N ARG A 84 -3.15 -5.98 14.72
CA ARG A 84 -3.76 -4.69 14.43
C ARG A 84 -3.11 -3.62 15.28
N VAL A 85 -2.45 -2.67 14.64
CA VAL A 85 -1.74 -1.55 15.26
C VAL A 85 -2.34 -0.24 14.77
N ALA A 86 -2.40 0.77 15.64
CA ALA A 86 -2.85 2.09 15.17
C ALA A 86 -1.80 2.73 14.22
N PRO A 87 -2.20 3.66 13.33
CA PRO A 87 -1.29 4.28 12.36
C PRO A 87 -0.07 4.96 12.95
N SER A 88 -0.17 5.53 14.15
CA SER A 88 0.94 6.22 14.83
C SER A 88 1.93 5.30 15.56
N ILE A 89 1.67 3.98 15.57
CA ILE A 89 2.57 3.02 16.24
C ILE A 89 3.87 2.91 15.45
N ASP A 90 4.98 3.00 16.18
CA ASP A 90 6.32 2.85 15.60
C ASP A 90 6.63 1.38 15.30
N ASP A 91 7.01 1.11 14.07
CA ASP A 91 7.41 -0.22 13.58
C ASP A 91 8.71 -0.73 14.23
N PHE A 92 9.51 0.16 14.81
CA PHE A 92 10.83 -0.16 15.34
C PHE A 92 10.77 -1.25 16.41
N SER A 93 9.78 -1.21 17.30
CA SER A 93 9.59 -2.23 18.34
C SER A 93 9.37 -3.64 17.77
N PHE A 94 8.59 -3.76 16.69
CA PHE A 94 8.37 -5.02 15.98
C PHE A 94 9.63 -5.50 15.24
N ALA A 95 10.37 -4.57 14.63
CA ALA A 95 11.62 -4.88 13.97
C ALA A 95 12.68 -5.39 14.96
N VAL A 96 12.79 -4.76 16.12
CA VAL A 96 13.68 -5.21 17.21
C VAL A 96 13.26 -6.59 17.71
N ALA A 97 11.96 -6.83 17.92
CA ALA A 97 11.46 -8.13 18.35
C ALA A 97 11.75 -9.24 17.33
N ALA A 98 11.65 -8.97 16.04
CA ALA A 98 12.04 -9.90 14.98
C ALA A 98 13.56 -10.15 14.98
N ALA A 99 14.35 -9.08 15.02
CA ALA A 99 15.82 -9.11 14.98
C ALA A 99 16.43 -9.85 16.17
N SER A 100 15.83 -9.74 17.34
CA SER A 100 16.29 -10.43 18.57
C SER A 100 16.21 -11.97 18.47
N ARG A 101 15.55 -12.51 17.44
CA ARG A 101 15.46 -13.94 17.19
C ARG A 101 16.59 -14.47 16.30
N GLY A 102 17.27 -13.59 15.58
CA GLY A 102 18.38 -13.93 14.70
C GLY A 102 18.17 -13.38 13.29
N ARG A 103 18.30 -14.24 12.28
CA ARG A 103 18.17 -13.88 10.87
C ARG A 103 16.73 -13.57 10.52
N ALA A 104 16.37 -12.30 10.62
CA ALA A 104 15.03 -11.84 10.35
C ALA A 104 14.88 -11.30 8.91
N LEU A 105 13.74 -11.58 8.31
CA LEU A 105 13.25 -10.90 7.09
C LEU A 105 12.19 -9.89 7.49
N ILE A 106 12.42 -8.62 7.16
CA ILE A 106 11.50 -7.53 7.47
C ILE A 106 11.09 -6.86 6.15
N LEU A 107 9.81 -6.93 5.84
CA LEU A 107 9.23 -6.28 4.67
C LEU A 107 8.57 -4.97 5.08
N ALA A 108 8.90 -3.89 4.38
CA ALA A 108 8.27 -2.58 4.52
C ALA A 108 7.58 -2.19 3.20
N PRO A 109 6.45 -1.45 3.23
CA PRO A 109 5.67 -1.18 2.03
C PRO A 109 6.37 -0.26 1.03
N THR A 110 7.22 0.66 1.51
CA THR A 110 7.93 1.62 0.66
C THR A 110 9.43 1.61 0.92
N LEU A 111 10.20 2.08 -0.08
CA LEU A 111 11.66 2.19 0.05
C LEU A 111 12.05 3.19 1.15
N ALA A 112 11.35 4.32 1.24
CA ALA A 112 11.60 5.33 2.27
C ALA A 112 11.45 4.74 3.67
N ARG A 113 10.39 3.96 3.90
CA ARG A 113 10.13 3.31 5.19
C ARG A 113 11.17 2.21 5.50
N ALA A 114 11.54 1.42 4.49
CA ALA A 114 12.62 0.44 4.62
C ALA A 114 13.96 1.10 4.97
N GLN A 115 14.30 2.22 4.33
CA GLN A 115 15.52 2.99 4.62
C GLN A 115 15.50 3.61 6.02
N HIS A 116 14.38 4.20 6.41
CA HIS A 116 14.23 4.76 7.77
C HIS A 116 14.47 3.68 8.84
N LEU A 117 13.79 2.55 8.69
CA LEU A 117 13.93 1.43 9.62
C LEU A 117 15.35 0.85 9.62
N TYR A 118 15.96 0.72 8.44
CA TYR A 118 17.37 0.29 8.31
C TYR A 118 18.31 1.21 9.10
N VAL A 119 18.17 2.53 8.96
CA VAL A 119 18.99 3.51 9.69
C VAL A 119 18.77 3.41 11.19
N ALA A 120 17.51 3.31 11.63
CA ALA A 120 17.16 3.19 13.05
C ALA A 120 17.75 1.90 13.67
N MET A 121 17.60 0.76 12.98
CA MET A 121 18.15 -0.53 13.43
C MET A 121 19.68 -0.52 13.46
N LYS A 122 20.32 0.08 12.46
CA LYS A 122 21.79 0.25 12.46
C LYS A 122 22.28 1.10 13.63
N ARG A 123 21.61 2.21 13.93
CA ARG A 123 21.93 3.06 15.09
C ARG A 123 21.73 2.33 16.43
N ALA A 124 20.80 1.39 16.47
CA ALA A 124 20.59 0.53 17.63
C ALA A 124 21.58 -0.64 17.74
N GLY A 125 22.57 -0.72 16.83
CA GLY A 125 23.66 -1.70 16.88
C GLY A 125 23.36 -3.05 16.18
N PHE A 126 22.24 -3.19 15.47
CA PHE A 126 21.94 -4.42 14.74
C PHE A 126 22.73 -4.53 13.43
N ASP A 127 23.17 -5.76 13.10
CA ASP A 127 23.75 -6.08 11.79
C ASP A 127 22.62 -6.25 10.76
N VAL A 128 22.34 -5.18 10.02
CA VAL A 128 21.22 -5.13 9.07
C VAL A 128 21.71 -4.88 7.65
N ALA A 129 21.03 -5.48 6.70
CA ALA A 129 21.21 -5.35 5.25
C ALA A 129 19.95 -4.74 4.63
N LEU A 130 20.10 -3.75 3.74
CA LEU A 130 19.02 -3.19 2.93
C LEU A 130 18.98 -3.87 1.56
N HIS A 131 17.96 -4.68 1.33
CA HIS A 131 17.79 -5.39 0.04
C HIS A 131 17.14 -4.49 -1.01
N PRO A 132 17.58 -4.50 -2.29
CA PRO A 132 18.59 -5.40 -2.90
C PRO A 132 20.04 -4.89 -2.79
N ARG A 133 20.28 -3.68 -2.30
CA ARG A 133 21.60 -3.05 -2.25
C ARG A 133 22.65 -3.93 -1.57
N ASP A 134 22.32 -4.48 -0.40
CA ASP A 134 23.22 -5.25 0.45
C ASP A 134 22.94 -6.78 0.31
N TRP A 135 22.75 -7.25 -0.95
CA TRP A 135 22.46 -8.65 -1.25
C TRP A 135 23.49 -9.63 -0.66
N PRO A 136 24.83 -9.37 -0.73
CA PRO A 136 25.81 -10.28 -0.16
C PRO A 136 25.70 -10.44 1.36
N GLN A 137 25.35 -9.37 2.08
CA GLN A 137 25.12 -9.38 3.53
C GLN A 137 23.86 -10.19 3.88
N SER A 138 22.80 -10.02 3.09
CA SER A 138 21.60 -10.85 3.22
C SER A 138 21.90 -12.34 3.00
N ALA A 139 22.71 -12.66 1.98
CA ALA A 139 23.16 -14.02 1.69
C ALA A 139 24.08 -14.60 2.79
N ALA A 140 24.83 -13.75 3.47
CA ALA A 140 25.66 -14.12 4.61
C ALA A 140 24.84 -14.33 5.90
N GLY A 141 23.59 -13.88 5.95
CA GLY A 141 22.66 -14.10 7.07
C GLY A 141 22.41 -12.90 7.96
N SER A 142 22.73 -11.67 7.53
CA SER A 142 22.33 -10.45 8.25
C SER A 142 20.81 -10.29 8.29
N ILE A 143 20.29 -9.57 9.28
CA ILE A 143 18.88 -9.16 9.32
C ILE A 143 18.61 -8.35 8.05
N THR A 144 17.60 -8.75 7.28
CA THR A 144 17.35 -8.14 5.98
C THR A 144 16.06 -7.34 5.99
N ILE A 145 16.18 -6.06 5.65
CA ILE A 145 15.07 -5.11 5.50
C ILE A 145 14.93 -4.77 4.02
N GLY A 146 13.69 -4.68 3.52
CA GLY A 146 13.45 -4.22 2.16
C GLY A 146 11.98 -4.20 1.80
N THR A 147 11.71 -3.89 0.53
CA THR A 147 10.35 -3.85 -0.02
C THR A 147 9.95 -5.20 -0.61
N ARG A 148 8.96 -5.22 -1.49
CA ARG A 148 8.44 -6.43 -2.17
C ARG A 148 9.53 -7.42 -2.61
N SER A 149 10.58 -6.93 -3.26
CA SER A 149 11.65 -7.80 -3.75
C SER A 149 12.43 -8.51 -2.65
N ALA A 150 12.46 -7.95 -1.43
CA ALA A 150 13.14 -8.57 -0.30
C ALA A 150 12.49 -9.89 0.17
N ALA A 151 11.26 -10.18 -0.23
CA ALA A 151 10.67 -11.50 -0.03
C ALA A 151 11.52 -12.63 -0.66
N TRP A 152 12.33 -12.28 -1.68
CA TRP A 152 13.27 -13.15 -2.37
C TRP A 152 14.74 -12.98 -1.93
N ALA A 153 15.00 -12.24 -0.86
CA ALA A 153 16.35 -12.04 -0.36
C ALA A 153 17.04 -13.40 -0.02
N PRO A 154 18.33 -13.55 -0.30
CA PRO A 154 19.02 -14.85 -0.26
C PRO A 154 19.40 -15.31 1.15
N ILE A 155 18.60 -15.01 2.15
CA ILE A 155 18.82 -15.42 3.54
C ILE A 155 18.78 -16.95 3.61
N PRO A 156 19.83 -17.64 4.14
CA PRO A 156 19.95 -19.07 4.07
C PRO A 156 18.86 -19.83 4.84
N LYS A 157 18.48 -19.29 6.01
CA LYS A 157 17.40 -19.81 6.87
C LYS A 157 16.87 -18.65 7.70
N LEU A 158 15.57 -18.52 7.80
CA LEU A 158 14.89 -17.50 8.60
C LEU A 158 14.70 -17.97 10.04
N ASP A 159 14.94 -17.05 10.98
CA ASP A 159 14.64 -17.21 12.39
C ASP A 159 13.42 -16.34 12.80
N ALA A 160 13.02 -15.35 11.97
CA ALA A 160 11.78 -14.59 12.09
C ALA A 160 11.38 -13.93 10.78
N VAL A 161 10.08 -13.66 10.62
CA VAL A 161 9.52 -12.86 9.51
C VAL A 161 8.62 -11.77 10.05
N LEU A 162 8.81 -10.55 9.56
CA LEU A 162 7.93 -9.41 9.84
C LEU A 162 7.47 -8.78 8.52
N VAL A 163 6.17 -8.59 8.37
CA VAL A 163 5.58 -7.84 7.26
C VAL A 163 4.83 -6.66 7.85
N LEU A 164 5.33 -5.45 7.58
CA LEU A 164 4.74 -4.20 8.04
C LEU A 164 3.68 -3.73 7.06
N ASP A 165 2.54 -3.26 7.58
CA ASP A 165 1.45 -2.75 6.74
C ASP A 165 1.05 -3.68 5.60
N GLU A 166 0.70 -4.88 5.94
CA GLU A 166 0.42 -5.93 4.97
C GLU A 166 -0.72 -5.61 3.99
N HIS A 167 -1.58 -4.64 4.35
CA HIS A 167 -2.69 -4.14 3.54
C HIS A 167 -2.24 -3.32 2.33
N GLU A 168 -0.98 -2.87 2.29
CA GLU A 168 -0.48 -2.02 1.22
C GLU A 168 -0.35 -2.78 -0.12
N GLU A 169 -0.92 -2.19 -1.17
CA GLU A 169 -0.88 -2.76 -2.53
C GLU A 169 0.53 -2.94 -3.09
N SER A 170 1.50 -2.17 -2.58
CA SER A 170 2.90 -2.25 -3.00
C SER A 170 3.53 -3.63 -2.86
N TYR A 171 2.95 -4.51 -2.04
CA TYR A 171 3.36 -5.91 -1.92
C TYR A 171 2.88 -6.80 -3.07
N GLN A 172 1.88 -6.35 -3.82
CA GLN A 172 1.37 -7.05 -4.99
C GLN A 172 2.20 -6.70 -6.24
N GLN A 173 2.69 -7.70 -6.96
CA GLN A 173 3.29 -7.51 -8.28
C GLN A 173 2.18 -7.24 -9.30
N GLU A 174 2.24 -6.10 -10.01
CA GLU A 174 1.22 -5.69 -10.98
C GLU A 174 1.31 -6.47 -12.30
N SER A 175 2.53 -6.72 -12.76
CA SER A 175 2.76 -7.46 -14.00
C SER A 175 2.83 -8.97 -13.76
N ALA A 176 2.44 -9.76 -14.76
CA ALA A 176 2.50 -11.21 -14.69
C ALA A 176 3.96 -11.73 -14.57
N PRO A 177 4.17 -12.72 -13.70
CA PRO A 177 3.25 -13.33 -12.75
C PRO A 177 2.95 -12.42 -11.55
N THR A 178 1.67 -12.27 -11.23
CA THR A 178 1.16 -11.36 -10.20
C THR A 178 1.27 -11.96 -8.79
N TRP A 179 2.48 -12.05 -8.28
CA TRP A 179 2.75 -12.62 -6.96
C TRP A 179 2.68 -11.57 -5.83
N ASN A 180 2.38 -12.02 -4.61
CA ASN A 180 2.33 -11.18 -3.42
C ASN A 180 3.50 -11.46 -2.47
N ALA A 181 4.19 -10.41 -2.00
CA ALA A 181 5.37 -10.54 -1.15
C ALA A 181 5.06 -11.09 0.24
N ARG A 182 3.91 -10.75 0.83
CA ARG A 182 3.42 -11.32 2.09
C ARG A 182 3.33 -12.84 1.96
N ASP A 183 2.67 -13.34 0.93
CA ASP A 183 2.48 -14.77 0.72
C ASP A 183 3.81 -15.52 0.57
N VAL A 184 4.76 -14.92 -0.18
CA VAL A 184 6.13 -15.48 -0.31
C VAL A 184 6.83 -15.51 1.03
N ALA A 185 6.78 -14.43 1.81
CA ALA A 185 7.42 -14.34 3.12
C ALA A 185 6.84 -15.35 4.13
N LEU A 186 5.51 -15.51 4.14
CA LEU A 186 4.84 -16.48 5.01
C LEU A 186 5.16 -17.92 4.61
N GLU A 187 5.23 -18.24 3.32
CA GLU A 187 5.66 -19.57 2.85
C GLU A 187 7.11 -19.86 3.26
N ARG A 188 8.00 -18.87 3.23
CA ARG A 188 9.37 -19.01 3.75
C ARG A 188 9.38 -19.29 5.24
N ALA A 189 8.62 -18.52 6.01
CA ALA A 189 8.47 -18.74 7.45
C ALA A 189 8.01 -20.17 7.76
N ARG A 190 7.00 -20.64 7.01
CA ARG A 190 6.47 -22.02 7.16
C ARG A 190 7.54 -23.08 6.89
N ARG A 191 8.34 -22.92 5.82
CA ARG A 191 9.41 -23.85 5.45
C ARG A 191 10.53 -23.90 6.48
N ASP A 192 10.93 -22.73 6.98
CA ASP A 192 12.00 -22.57 7.95
C ASP A 192 11.54 -22.82 9.40
N LYS A 193 10.23 -23.00 9.64
CA LYS A 193 9.58 -23.07 10.95
C LYS A 193 9.89 -21.84 11.81
N ALA A 194 9.97 -20.68 11.16
CA ALA A 194 10.22 -19.39 11.81
C ALA A 194 8.91 -18.75 12.24
N PRO A 195 8.83 -18.14 13.43
CA PRO A 195 7.69 -17.33 13.82
C PRO A 195 7.56 -16.13 12.87
N TRP A 196 6.32 -15.74 12.60
CA TRP A 196 6.04 -14.63 11.72
C TRP A 196 4.98 -13.70 12.32
N VAL A 197 5.12 -12.44 12.02
CA VAL A 197 4.17 -11.38 12.41
C VAL A 197 3.87 -10.53 11.18
N ILE A 198 2.59 -10.25 10.95
CA ILE A 198 2.14 -9.26 9.98
C ILE A 198 1.39 -8.17 10.73
N THR A 199 1.72 -6.90 10.47
CA THR A 199 1.09 -5.75 11.12
C THR A 199 0.26 -4.97 10.12
N SER A 200 -0.83 -4.37 10.60
CA SER A 200 -1.66 -3.47 9.80
C SER A 200 -2.62 -2.70 10.70
N PRO A 201 -2.87 -1.40 10.47
CA PRO A 201 -3.99 -0.69 11.07
C PRO A 201 -5.34 -1.17 10.57
N SER A 202 -5.39 -1.66 9.32
CA SER A 202 -6.57 -2.23 8.67
C SER A 202 -6.21 -3.57 8.03
N PRO A 203 -6.12 -4.68 8.81
CA PRO A 203 -5.76 -5.99 8.27
C PRO A 203 -6.67 -6.42 7.13
N SER A 204 -6.07 -6.92 6.04
CA SER A 204 -6.80 -7.44 4.88
C SER A 204 -7.62 -8.68 5.23
N LEU A 205 -8.60 -9.00 4.41
CA LEU A 205 -9.40 -10.23 4.58
C LEU A 205 -8.52 -11.48 4.52
N GLU A 206 -7.50 -11.50 3.67
CA GLU A 206 -6.53 -12.58 3.61
C GLU A 206 -5.75 -12.73 4.91
N ALA A 207 -5.35 -11.62 5.53
CA ALA A 207 -4.68 -11.64 6.83
C ALA A 207 -5.60 -12.18 7.92
N LEU A 208 -6.85 -11.69 7.96
CA LEU A 208 -7.84 -12.11 8.97
C LEU A 208 -8.27 -13.58 8.82
N THR A 209 -8.15 -14.17 7.62
CA THR A 209 -8.53 -15.54 7.32
C THR A 209 -7.35 -16.53 7.24
N CYS A 210 -6.12 -16.08 7.49
CA CYS A 210 -4.92 -16.94 7.40
C CYS A 210 -4.81 -18.01 8.51
N GLY A 211 -5.73 -18.01 9.47
CA GLY A 211 -5.75 -18.98 10.58
C GLY A 211 -4.87 -18.62 11.78
N ALA A 212 -4.21 -17.45 11.75
CA ALA A 212 -3.43 -16.96 12.88
C ALA A 212 -4.29 -16.07 13.81
N PRO A 213 -3.95 -15.96 15.10
CA PRO A 213 -4.66 -15.09 16.01
C PRO A 213 -4.46 -13.62 15.65
N LEU A 214 -5.54 -12.85 15.78
CA LEU A 214 -5.51 -11.40 15.73
C LEU A 214 -5.18 -10.86 17.12
N LEU A 215 -4.08 -10.12 17.23
CA LEU A 215 -3.67 -9.40 18.42
C LEU A 215 -3.90 -7.90 18.23
N THR A 216 -4.24 -7.21 19.29
CA THR A 216 -4.49 -5.77 19.26
C THR A 216 -3.91 -5.11 20.51
N GLU A 217 -3.56 -3.85 20.43
CA GLU A 217 -3.33 -3.01 21.59
C GLU A 217 -4.61 -2.89 22.42
N ASP A 218 -4.47 -2.37 23.65
CA ASP A 218 -5.64 -2.00 24.40
C ASP A 218 -6.45 -0.90 23.68
N ARG A 219 -7.77 -0.91 23.89
CA ARG A 219 -8.70 -0.05 23.16
C ARG A 219 -8.38 1.45 23.28
N ARG A 220 -7.78 1.88 24.39
CA ARG A 220 -7.42 3.28 24.59
C ARG A 220 -6.22 3.64 23.72
N ARG A 221 -5.14 2.86 23.78
CA ARG A 221 -3.93 3.07 22.97
C ARG A 221 -4.24 2.99 21.47
N GLU A 222 -5.06 2.03 21.08
CA GLU A 222 -5.49 1.92 19.69
C GLU A 222 -6.20 3.19 19.23
N ARG A 223 -7.17 3.68 20.01
CA ARG A 223 -7.89 4.92 19.68
C ARG A 223 -6.98 6.16 19.67
N ASP A 224 -6.10 6.28 20.66
CA ASP A 224 -5.20 7.42 20.79
C ASP A 224 -4.15 7.47 19.65
N GLY A 225 -3.94 6.37 18.95
CA GLY A 225 -3.03 6.24 17.81
C GLY A 225 -3.67 6.52 16.44
N TRP A 226 -4.97 6.85 16.39
CA TRP A 226 -5.66 7.28 15.18
C TRP A 226 -5.87 8.80 15.16
N ALA A 227 -5.88 9.40 13.96
CA ALA A 227 -6.39 10.75 13.79
C ALA A 227 -7.88 10.83 14.15
N ILE A 228 -8.35 12.02 14.48
CA ILE A 228 -9.78 12.27 14.67
C ILE A 228 -10.45 12.34 13.29
N PHE A 229 -11.51 11.57 13.10
CA PHE A 229 -12.28 11.57 11.86
C PHE A 229 -13.60 12.33 12.05
N ASP A 230 -13.80 13.32 11.22
CA ASP A 230 -15.06 14.03 11.08
C ASP A 230 -15.74 13.61 9.77
N LEU A 231 -16.90 12.97 9.87
CA LEU A 231 -17.70 12.60 8.72
C LEU A 231 -18.73 13.70 8.41
N ILE A 232 -18.58 14.33 7.25
CA ILE A 232 -19.45 15.39 6.80
C ILE A 232 -20.46 14.83 5.80
N ASP A 233 -21.74 14.78 6.17
CA ASP A 233 -22.82 14.36 5.28
C ASP A 233 -23.22 15.47 4.34
N LEU A 234 -23.01 15.26 3.04
CA LEU A 234 -23.30 16.25 2.00
C LEU A 234 -24.68 16.03 1.33
N ARG A 235 -25.47 15.03 1.75
CA ARG A 235 -26.74 14.68 1.11
C ARG A 235 -27.80 15.80 1.24
N ASP A 236 -27.78 16.52 2.33
CA ASP A 236 -28.73 17.62 2.59
C ASP A 236 -28.34 18.95 1.93
N ARG A 237 -27.20 18.98 1.24
CA ARG A 237 -26.77 20.20 0.53
C ARG A 237 -27.55 20.37 -0.77
N PRO A 238 -28.02 21.60 -1.05
CA PRO A 238 -28.75 21.85 -2.29
C PRO A 238 -27.85 21.56 -3.50
N PRO A 239 -28.35 20.88 -4.55
CA PRO A 239 -27.59 20.54 -5.75
C PRO A 239 -26.95 21.75 -6.46
N SER A 240 -27.54 22.94 -6.25
CA SER A 240 -27.06 24.22 -6.81
C SER A 240 -25.78 24.75 -6.16
N ALA A 241 -25.36 24.19 -5.03
CA ALA A 241 -24.19 24.70 -4.31
C ALA A 241 -22.87 24.51 -5.06
N GLY A 242 -22.80 23.62 -6.05
CA GLY A 242 -21.69 23.48 -7.04
C GLY A 242 -20.25 23.42 -6.50
N SER A 243 -20.07 23.77 -5.25
CA SER A 243 -18.81 23.94 -4.52
C SER A 243 -18.40 22.66 -3.83
N TRP A 244 -17.11 22.32 -3.89
CA TRP A 244 -16.49 21.25 -3.09
C TRP A 244 -16.29 21.66 -1.63
N CYS A 245 -16.33 22.95 -1.36
CA CYS A 245 -16.07 23.49 -0.05
C CYS A 245 -17.33 23.53 0.80
N SER A 246 -17.40 22.65 1.79
CA SER A 246 -18.42 22.71 2.84
C SER A 246 -18.10 23.81 3.85
N GLU A 247 -19.08 24.23 4.66
CA GLU A 247 -18.82 25.15 5.77
C GLU A 247 -17.84 24.55 6.78
N GLU A 248 -17.89 23.25 6.97
CA GLU A 248 -17.00 22.48 7.83
C GLU A 248 -15.58 22.55 7.28
N LEU A 249 -15.40 22.27 5.98
CA LEU A 249 -14.09 22.40 5.34
C LEU A 249 -13.58 23.84 5.41
N ALA A 250 -14.44 24.84 5.17
CA ALA A 250 -14.07 26.25 5.30
C ALA A 250 -13.63 26.61 6.73
N ARG A 251 -14.20 25.99 7.76
CA ARG A 251 -13.74 26.14 9.16
C ARG A 251 -12.36 25.54 9.36
N VAL A 252 -12.11 24.33 8.87
CA VAL A 252 -10.81 23.65 8.92
C VAL A 252 -9.74 24.50 8.23
N LEU A 253 -10.03 24.98 7.00
CA LEU A 253 -9.11 25.83 6.23
C LEU A 253 -8.75 27.15 6.91
N ARG A 254 -9.64 27.71 7.74
CA ARG A 254 -9.37 28.91 8.52
C ARG A 254 -8.60 28.66 9.81
N LYS A 255 -8.78 27.47 10.40
CA LYS A 255 -8.22 27.12 11.70
C LYS A 255 -6.83 26.52 11.58
N GLU A 256 -6.64 25.62 10.62
CA GLU A 256 -5.43 24.81 10.50
C GLU A 256 -4.44 25.45 9.50
N SER A 257 -3.16 25.33 9.80
CA SER A 257 -2.10 25.91 8.98
C SER A 257 -1.80 25.07 7.75
N ARG A 258 -1.62 23.77 7.93
CA ARG A 258 -1.30 22.82 6.86
C ARG A 258 -2.50 21.93 6.57
N VAL A 259 -3.13 22.14 5.43
CA VAL A 259 -4.30 21.35 5.02
C VAL A 259 -4.04 20.68 3.68
N VAL A 260 -4.35 19.39 3.63
CA VAL A 260 -4.26 18.57 2.40
C VAL A 260 -5.67 18.19 1.98
N CYS A 261 -6.05 18.60 0.78
CA CYS A 261 -7.32 18.21 0.16
C CYS A 261 -7.07 17.06 -0.84
N VAL A 262 -7.71 15.93 -0.61
CA VAL A 262 -7.60 14.77 -1.50
C VAL A 262 -8.85 14.66 -2.36
N LEU A 263 -8.66 14.67 -3.67
CA LEU A 263 -9.68 14.40 -4.66
C LEU A 263 -9.18 13.31 -5.60
N ASN A 264 -9.52 12.07 -5.28
CA ASN A 264 -9.05 10.93 -6.05
C ASN A 264 -9.96 10.71 -7.26
N ARG A 265 -9.51 11.15 -8.42
CA ARG A 265 -10.18 10.91 -9.70
C ARG A 265 -9.41 9.88 -10.54
N LYS A 266 -9.08 8.74 -9.95
CA LYS A 266 -8.64 7.58 -10.72
C LYS A 266 -9.85 6.95 -11.40
N GLY A 267 -9.93 7.20 -12.65
CA GLY A 267 -10.95 6.67 -13.55
C GLY A 267 -11.76 7.81 -14.17
N ARG A 268 -11.90 7.73 -15.48
CA ARG A 268 -12.70 8.62 -16.33
C ARG A 268 -14.22 8.50 -16.06
N ALA A 269 -14.64 8.19 -14.87
CA ALA A 269 -16.05 8.28 -14.49
C ALA A 269 -16.40 9.76 -14.40
N ARG A 270 -16.69 10.34 -15.54
CA ARG A 270 -17.37 11.64 -15.68
C ARG A 270 -18.81 11.42 -15.23
N LEU A 271 -19.00 11.26 -13.91
CA LEU A 271 -20.31 10.98 -13.32
C LEU A 271 -21.31 12.03 -13.79
N ALA A 272 -22.46 11.56 -14.28
CA ALA A 272 -23.50 12.39 -14.79
C ALA A 272 -24.57 12.65 -13.72
N TYR A 273 -24.76 13.90 -13.37
CA TYR A 273 -25.84 14.34 -12.44
C TYR A 273 -26.87 15.15 -13.20
N CYS A 274 -28.14 14.88 -12.91
CA CYS A 274 -29.23 15.69 -13.42
C CYS A 274 -29.14 17.11 -12.84
N GLU A 275 -29.12 18.13 -13.68
CA GLU A 275 -29.09 19.54 -13.24
C GLU A 275 -30.35 19.99 -12.51
N GLN A 276 -31.49 19.33 -12.79
CA GLN A 276 -32.78 19.72 -12.24
C GLN A 276 -33.05 19.13 -10.86
N CYS A 277 -32.75 17.85 -10.64
CA CYS A 277 -33.06 17.17 -9.38
C CYS A 277 -31.84 16.64 -8.61
N GLY A 278 -30.63 16.81 -9.16
CA GLY A 278 -29.40 16.35 -8.53
C GLY A 278 -29.18 14.83 -8.55
N THR A 279 -30.10 14.04 -9.11
CA THR A 279 -29.99 12.57 -9.12
C THR A 279 -28.79 12.13 -9.95
N LEU A 280 -27.97 11.24 -9.39
CA LEU A 280 -26.87 10.56 -10.08
C LEU A 280 -27.45 9.56 -11.10
N ALA A 281 -27.01 9.65 -12.37
CA ALA A 281 -27.38 8.66 -13.38
C ALA A 281 -26.76 7.30 -13.05
N ARG A 282 -27.56 6.24 -13.12
CA ARG A 282 -27.12 4.87 -12.85
C ARG A 282 -27.48 3.96 -14.02
N SER A 283 -26.64 2.96 -14.24
CA SER A 283 -26.91 1.87 -15.17
C SER A 283 -28.14 1.08 -14.71
N GLU A 284 -29.05 0.80 -15.61
CA GLU A 284 -30.20 -0.06 -15.35
C GLU A 284 -29.79 -1.51 -15.15
N THR A 285 -28.69 -1.91 -15.77
CA THR A 285 -28.18 -3.28 -15.73
C THR A 285 -27.35 -3.57 -14.47
N SER A 286 -26.40 -2.68 -14.15
CA SER A 286 -25.43 -2.92 -13.06
C SER A 286 -25.68 -2.09 -11.81
N GLY A 287 -26.58 -1.08 -11.85
CA GLY A 287 -26.80 -0.11 -10.78
C GLY A 287 -25.63 0.86 -10.57
N LYS A 288 -24.56 0.75 -11.37
CA LYS A 288 -23.37 1.60 -11.26
C LYS A 288 -23.60 2.98 -11.87
N ALA A 289 -22.81 3.95 -11.41
CA ALA A 289 -22.90 5.31 -11.90
C ALA A 289 -22.49 5.42 -13.39
N LEU A 290 -23.25 6.19 -14.14
CA LEU A 290 -22.98 6.48 -15.55
C LEU A 290 -22.19 7.79 -15.74
N GLY A 291 -21.36 7.81 -16.77
CA GLY A 291 -20.71 9.02 -17.27
C GLY A 291 -21.58 9.74 -18.33
N LEU A 292 -21.24 11.00 -18.63
CA LEU A 292 -21.84 11.77 -19.69
C LEU A 292 -20.83 11.93 -20.86
N GLU A 293 -21.17 11.39 -22.04
CA GLU A 293 -20.41 11.58 -23.28
C GLU A 293 -21.33 12.22 -24.35
N GLY A 294 -21.13 13.51 -24.63
CA GLY A 294 -22.07 14.25 -25.46
C GLY A 294 -23.45 14.28 -24.79
N ASP A 295 -24.47 13.80 -25.49
CA ASP A 295 -25.86 13.70 -25.02
C ASP A 295 -26.23 12.28 -24.59
N GLU A 296 -25.23 11.41 -24.35
CA GLU A 296 -25.44 10.03 -23.90
C GLU A 296 -24.88 9.79 -22.49
N LEU A 297 -25.60 8.97 -21.73
CA LEU A 297 -25.12 8.35 -20.51
C LEU A 297 -24.41 7.04 -20.86
N VAL A 298 -23.19 6.88 -20.37
CA VAL A 298 -22.31 5.76 -20.74
C VAL A 298 -21.76 5.08 -19.50
N SER A 299 -21.84 3.76 -19.46
CA SER A 299 -21.21 2.93 -18.45
C SER A 299 -19.81 2.51 -18.91
N ALA A 300 -18.83 2.76 -18.07
CA ALA A 300 -17.46 2.27 -18.30
C ALA A 300 -17.28 0.77 -18.02
N LEU A 301 -18.24 0.12 -17.37
CA LEU A 301 -18.14 -1.25 -16.86
C LEU A 301 -18.86 -2.28 -17.71
N ASP A 302 -20.10 -1.98 -18.06
CA ASP A 302 -20.99 -2.92 -18.76
C ASP A 302 -21.29 -2.50 -20.22
N GLY A 303 -20.71 -1.36 -20.66
CA GLY A 303 -20.86 -0.85 -21.99
C GLY A 303 -22.26 -0.26 -22.29
N GLU A 304 -23.13 -0.11 -21.29
CA GLU A 304 -24.43 0.51 -21.47
C GLU A 304 -24.29 1.93 -22.02
N ARG A 305 -25.04 2.23 -23.08
CA ARG A 305 -25.19 3.57 -23.65
C ARG A 305 -26.66 3.88 -23.81
N ARG A 306 -27.10 5.02 -23.29
CA ARG A 306 -28.47 5.49 -23.42
C ARG A 306 -28.54 7.02 -23.52
N PRO A 307 -29.60 7.58 -24.11
CA PRO A 307 -29.79 9.01 -24.12
C PRO A 307 -29.76 9.61 -22.70
N ALA A 308 -29.23 10.82 -22.57
CA ALA A 308 -29.18 11.51 -21.29
C ALA A 308 -30.59 12.00 -20.89
N VAL A 309 -31.35 11.08 -20.27
CA VAL A 309 -32.67 11.33 -19.68
C VAL A 309 -32.64 10.90 -18.24
N CYS A 310 -33.09 11.78 -17.34
CA CYS A 310 -33.11 11.51 -15.91
C CYS A 310 -34.25 10.58 -15.54
N ASP A 311 -33.93 9.48 -14.87
CA ASP A 311 -34.90 8.47 -14.44
C ASP A 311 -35.86 9.01 -13.36
N ALA A 312 -35.44 10.05 -12.59
CA ALA A 312 -36.23 10.62 -11.51
C ALA A 312 -37.16 11.77 -11.97
N CYS A 313 -36.74 12.62 -12.94
CA CYS A 313 -37.49 13.82 -13.31
C CYS A 313 -37.62 14.03 -14.82
N SER A 314 -37.19 13.09 -15.63
CA SER A 314 -37.24 13.13 -17.12
C SER A 314 -36.52 14.31 -17.78
N SER A 315 -35.72 15.05 -17.01
CA SER A 315 -34.90 16.14 -17.55
C SER A 315 -33.81 15.58 -18.46
N ARG A 316 -33.49 16.31 -19.53
CA ARG A 316 -32.36 16.02 -20.42
C ARG A 316 -31.11 16.84 -20.09
N ARG A 317 -31.19 17.69 -19.08
CA ARG A 317 -30.06 18.50 -18.66
C ARG A 317 -29.23 17.75 -17.64
N PHE A 318 -28.04 17.36 -18.05
CA PHE A 318 -27.05 16.72 -17.19
C PHE A 318 -25.80 17.57 -17.14
N ARG A 319 -25.22 17.64 -15.95
CA ARG A 319 -23.89 18.16 -15.76
C ARG A 319 -22.92 16.98 -15.53
N ARG A 320 -21.72 17.13 -16.05
CA ARG A 320 -20.60 16.30 -15.59
C ARG A 320 -20.26 16.74 -14.18
N ALA A 321 -19.98 15.80 -13.28
CA ALA A 321 -19.32 16.16 -12.04
C ALA A 321 -18.07 16.96 -12.42
N LYS A 322 -18.12 18.26 -12.20
CA LYS A 322 -17.07 19.18 -12.60
C LYS A 322 -15.94 19.14 -11.59
N LEU A 323 -14.81 19.45 -12.13
CA LEU A 323 -13.55 19.88 -11.60
C LEU A 323 -12.60 18.72 -11.31
N GLY A 324 -11.53 18.67 -12.13
CA GLY A 324 -10.28 18.05 -11.78
C GLY A 324 -9.65 18.78 -10.60
N VAL A 325 -8.51 18.30 -10.14
CA VAL A 325 -7.72 18.90 -9.07
C VAL A 325 -7.58 20.42 -9.26
N SER A 326 -7.30 20.89 -10.50
CA SER A 326 -7.11 22.32 -10.82
C SER A 326 -8.32 23.20 -10.52
N GLY A 327 -9.52 22.72 -10.81
CA GLY A 327 -10.70 23.56 -10.51
C GLY A 327 -11.03 23.61 -9.02
N VAL A 328 -10.64 22.58 -8.25
CA VAL A 328 -10.70 22.62 -6.79
C VAL A 328 -9.64 23.58 -6.25
N ALA A 329 -8.43 23.58 -6.83
CA ALA A 329 -7.37 24.52 -6.44
C ALA A 329 -7.83 25.97 -6.58
N GLU A 330 -8.37 26.34 -7.74
CA GLU A 330 -8.93 27.68 -7.99
C GLU A 330 -10.01 28.07 -6.96
N GLU A 331 -10.92 27.15 -6.64
CA GLU A 331 -11.98 27.37 -5.65
C GLU A 331 -11.40 27.60 -4.25
N LEU A 332 -10.42 26.79 -3.85
CA LEU A 332 -9.74 26.89 -2.56
C LEU A 332 -8.94 28.19 -2.44
N GLU A 333 -8.27 28.62 -3.52
CA GLU A 333 -7.54 29.91 -3.56
C GLU A 333 -8.50 31.09 -3.39
N LEU A 334 -9.62 31.07 -4.10
CA LEU A 334 -10.65 32.13 -3.97
C LEU A 334 -11.22 32.19 -2.56
N LEU A 335 -11.45 31.04 -1.94
CA LEU A 335 -12.05 30.94 -0.61
C LEU A 335 -11.11 31.38 0.49
N THR A 336 -9.85 30.94 0.41
CA THR A 336 -8.87 31.10 1.49
C THR A 336 -7.97 32.30 1.31
N ARG A 337 -7.83 32.80 0.09
CA ARG A 337 -6.82 33.78 -0.36
C ARG A 337 -5.39 33.32 -0.05
N ARG A 338 -5.18 32.02 -0.02
CA ARG A 338 -3.87 31.35 0.16
C ARG A 338 -3.50 30.66 -1.15
N PRO A 339 -2.21 30.63 -1.53
CA PRO A 339 -1.78 29.84 -2.68
C PRO A 339 -2.03 28.36 -2.43
N VAL A 340 -2.50 27.66 -3.46
CA VAL A 340 -2.76 26.22 -3.43
C VAL A 340 -1.77 25.51 -4.32
N THR A 341 -1.09 24.50 -3.78
CA THR A 341 -0.20 23.64 -4.55
C THR A 341 -0.97 22.43 -5.05
N GLU A 342 -0.95 22.21 -6.37
CA GLU A 342 -1.50 21.00 -6.97
C GLU A 342 -0.46 19.91 -7.00
N ILE A 343 -0.85 18.68 -6.62
CA ILE A 343 0.00 17.49 -6.70
C ILE A 343 -0.78 16.35 -7.34
N THR A 344 -0.27 15.84 -8.45
CA THR A 344 -0.82 14.69 -9.16
C THR A 344 0.21 13.56 -9.25
N ALA A 345 -0.21 12.40 -9.74
CA ALA A 345 0.69 11.24 -9.88
C ALA A 345 1.85 11.50 -10.85
N ASP A 346 1.64 12.40 -11.82
CA ASP A 346 2.61 12.70 -12.89
C ASP A 346 3.70 13.71 -12.48
N ASP A 347 3.58 14.32 -11.29
CA ASP A 347 4.57 15.28 -10.82
C ASP A 347 5.81 14.55 -10.27
N GLU A 348 7.00 14.99 -10.65
CA GLU A 348 8.30 14.43 -10.23
C GLU A 348 8.79 14.96 -8.85
N ILE A 349 7.92 15.57 -8.07
CA ILE A 349 8.31 16.22 -6.80
C ILE A 349 8.37 15.18 -5.68
N ASP A 350 9.52 15.01 -5.06
CA ASP A 350 9.75 14.01 -4.00
C ASP A 350 9.13 14.42 -2.64
N SER A 351 9.09 15.71 -2.33
CA SER A 351 8.45 16.23 -1.12
C SER A 351 7.98 17.67 -1.31
N VAL A 352 6.87 18.02 -0.69
CA VAL A 352 6.27 19.35 -0.75
C VAL A 352 6.03 19.87 0.65
N ASP A 353 6.52 21.06 0.94
CA ASP A 353 6.30 21.78 2.19
C ASP A 353 5.47 23.04 1.89
N THR A 354 4.16 22.89 1.81
CA THR A 354 3.22 23.97 1.53
C THR A 354 2.05 23.93 2.50
N ASP A 355 1.47 25.10 2.75
CA ASP A 355 0.38 25.26 3.71
C ASP A 355 -0.94 24.67 3.23
N LEU A 356 -1.24 24.78 1.94
CA LEU A 356 -2.47 24.27 1.35
C LEU A 356 -2.18 23.52 0.07
N THR A 357 -2.55 22.26 0.06
CA THR A 357 -2.30 21.37 -1.06
C THR A 357 -3.58 20.66 -1.50
N VAL A 358 -3.76 20.51 -2.79
CA VAL A 358 -4.81 19.65 -3.35
C VAL A 358 -4.20 18.65 -4.33
N GLY A 359 -4.71 17.42 -4.32
CA GLY A 359 -4.18 16.42 -5.23
C GLY A 359 -4.94 15.10 -5.22
N THR A 360 -4.42 14.15 -5.98
CA THR A 360 -4.87 12.76 -5.90
C THR A 360 -4.27 12.09 -4.67
N GLU A 361 -4.52 10.80 -4.45
CA GLU A 361 -3.90 10.04 -3.35
C GLU A 361 -2.36 10.14 -3.32
N ALA A 362 -1.74 10.47 -4.46
CA ALA A 362 -0.29 10.68 -4.57
C ALA A 362 0.20 11.76 -3.59
N VAL A 363 -0.64 12.74 -3.25
CA VAL A 363 -0.30 13.80 -2.29
C VAL A 363 0.05 13.23 -0.92
N LEU A 364 -0.64 12.17 -0.48
CA LEU A 364 -0.40 11.52 0.81
C LEU A 364 0.96 10.79 0.91
N HIS A 365 1.63 10.58 -0.20
CA HIS A 365 2.98 10.01 -0.23
C HIS A 365 4.09 11.08 -0.23
N ARG A 366 3.74 12.33 -0.54
CA ARG A 366 4.69 13.42 -0.79
C ARG A 366 4.70 14.48 0.30
N ILE A 367 3.68 14.49 1.13
CA ILE A 367 3.59 15.39 2.29
C ILE A 367 4.00 14.62 3.55
N SER A 368 4.92 15.19 4.31
CA SER A 368 5.45 14.55 5.51
C SER A 368 4.60 14.78 6.76
N ALA A 369 3.81 15.87 6.80
CA ALA A 369 2.94 16.20 7.91
C ALA A 369 1.84 17.19 7.46
N ALA A 370 0.65 17.04 8.02
CA ALA A 370 -0.48 17.95 7.86
C ALA A 370 -1.23 18.08 9.18
N ASP A 371 -1.84 19.24 9.42
CA ASP A 371 -2.74 19.45 10.57
C ASP A 371 -4.11 18.83 10.30
N ALA A 372 -4.52 18.82 9.02
CA ALA A 372 -5.76 18.19 8.57
C ALA A 372 -5.65 17.64 7.15
N VAL A 373 -6.31 16.50 6.92
CA VAL A 373 -6.50 15.90 5.59
C VAL A 373 -8.00 15.84 5.30
N ALA A 374 -8.44 16.44 4.20
CA ALA A 374 -9.84 16.44 3.78
C ALA A 374 -10.03 15.64 2.50
N PHE A 375 -10.74 14.52 2.58
CA PHE A 375 -11.21 13.80 1.40
C PHE A 375 -12.47 14.48 0.88
N LEU A 376 -12.41 15.09 -0.30
CA LEU A 376 -13.50 15.89 -0.84
C LEU A 376 -14.66 15.06 -1.38
N ASP A 377 -14.39 13.82 -1.78
CA ASP A 377 -15.37 12.88 -2.29
C ASP A 377 -14.95 11.43 -1.96
N PHE A 378 -15.03 11.07 -0.69
CA PHE A 378 -14.59 9.76 -0.22
C PHE A 378 -15.49 8.62 -0.71
N ASP A 379 -16.77 8.90 -1.02
CA ASP A 379 -17.70 7.90 -1.55
C ASP A 379 -17.23 7.30 -2.87
N GLN A 380 -16.47 8.05 -3.68
CA GLN A 380 -15.90 7.54 -4.92
C GLN A 380 -14.93 6.37 -4.69
N GLU A 381 -14.21 6.36 -3.56
CA GLU A 381 -13.32 5.25 -3.21
C GLU A 381 -14.10 3.99 -2.87
N LEU A 382 -15.16 4.14 -2.07
CA LEU A 382 -16.03 3.03 -1.68
C LEU A 382 -16.85 2.47 -2.84
N LEU A 383 -17.25 3.34 -3.78
CA LEU A 383 -18.07 2.99 -4.95
C LEU A 383 -17.23 2.64 -6.18
N ALA A 384 -15.91 2.68 -6.08
CA ALA A 384 -15.03 2.34 -7.20
C ALA A 384 -15.31 0.90 -7.68
N PRO A 385 -15.27 0.65 -9.01
CA PRO A 385 -15.54 -0.67 -9.58
C PRO A 385 -14.36 -1.63 -9.40
N ARG A 386 -13.89 -1.76 -8.18
CA ARG A 386 -12.79 -2.64 -7.77
C ARG A 386 -13.30 -3.58 -6.68
N TYR A 387 -12.91 -4.85 -6.74
CA TYR A 387 -13.41 -5.83 -5.77
C TYR A 387 -12.91 -5.54 -4.34
N ARG A 388 -11.77 -4.83 -4.19
CA ARG A 388 -11.17 -4.42 -2.90
C ARG A 388 -11.43 -2.96 -2.53
N ALA A 389 -12.38 -2.28 -3.17
CA ALA A 389 -12.62 -0.84 -2.97
C ALA A 389 -12.73 -0.41 -1.50
N ALA A 390 -13.41 -1.19 -0.66
CA ALA A 390 -13.54 -0.88 0.76
C ALA A 390 -12.21 -1.02 1.53
N GLU A 391 -11.39 -2.04 1.23
CA GLU A 391 -10.07 -2.21 1.85
C GLU A 391 -9.11 -1.10 1.42
N GLU A 392 -9.11 -0.75 0.13
CA GLU A 392 -8.31 0.33 -0.42
C GLU A 392 -8.71 1.70 0.16
N ALA A 393 -10.02 1.96 0.32
CA ALA A 393 -10.51 3.16 0.98
C ALA A 393 -10.04 3.24 2.44
N MET A 394 -10.06 2.12 3.18
CA MET A 394 -9.51 2.07 4.54
C MET A 394 -8.00 2.30 4.56
N ALA A 395 -7.26 1.78 3.58
CA ALA A 395 -5.82 2.05 3.45
C ALA A 395 -5.50 3.53 3.24
N LEU A 396 -6.35 4.26 2.48
CA LEU A 396 -6.23 5.72 2.34
C LEU A 396 -6.44 6.46 3.67
N LEU A 397 -7.43 6.06 4.47
CA LEU A 397 -7.64 6.64 5.81
C LEU A 397 -6.46 6.37 6.75
N VAL A 398 -5.90 5.16 6.71
CA VAL A 398 -4.68 4.82 7.45
C VAL A 398 -3.53 5.73 7.05
N ARG A 399 -3.33 5.94 5.75
CA ARG A 399 -2.25 6.79 5.22
C ARG A 399 -2.42 8.24 5.63
N ALA A 400 -3.64 8.75 5.58
CA ALA A 400 -3.96 10.10 6.03
C ALA A 400 -3.80 10.30 7.55
N SER A 401 -3.83 9.23 8.34
CA SER A 401 -3.67 9.27 9.79
C SER A 401 -2.21 9.17 10.27
N ARG A 402 -1.27 9.02 9.35
CA ARG A 402 0.18 8.94 9.58
C ARG A 402 0.89 10.26 9.35
#